data_657701feec131196e1ca175d3717e34e
#
_entry.id   657701feec131196e1ca175d3717e34e
#
_cell.length_a   1.000
_cell.length_b   1.000
_cell.length_c   1.000
_cell.angle_alpha   90.00
_cell.angle_beta   90.00
_cell.angle_gamma   90.00
#
_symmetry.space_group_name_H-M   'P 1'
#
loop_
_entity.id
_entity.type
_entity.pdbx_description
1 polymer ?
#
loop_
_entity_poly.entity_id
_entity_poly.type
_entity_poly.pdbx_seq_one_letter_code
_entity_poly.pdbx_strand_id
1 'polypeptide(L)'
;MNKRGSADKIKLSSFDDLFGTQEAGTGTEQVQEIPLCELHEFRGHPFKVVDDEKMQETVESIKNYGVLMPGIARPRAEGGYEIIAGHRRRHGCELAGLSTMPMFVRDYTDDEATIIMVDTNIQREDILPSEKARAYSMKYEAMKHQGKKGTGNSLDEVGEAAGESGKTVQRYIWLARLSDELLEMVD
;
A
#
# COMPACT_ATOMS: atom_id res chain seq x y z
N MET A 1 30.41 -9.75 40.49
CA MET A 1 30.31 -8.59 39.57
C MET A 1 29.28 -8.96 38.51
N ASN A 2 28.06 -8.46 38.69
CA ASN A 2 26.91 -8.70 37.81
C ASN A 2 26.95 -7.71 36.65
N LYS A 3 27.00 -8.19 35.41
CA LYS A 3 26.64 -7.43 34.23
C LYS A 3 25.23 -7.83 33.78
N ARG A 4 24.25 -7.01 34.12
CA ARG A 4 22.89 -7.05 33.60
C ARG A 4 22.97 -6.67 32.13
N GLY A 5 22.52 -7.57 31.25
CA GLY A 5 22.29 -7.31 29.84
C GLY A 5 21.13 -6.32 29.70
N SER A 6 21.40 -5.26 28.95
CA SER A 6 20.45 -4.23 28.60
C SER A 6 19.41 -4.80 27.63
N ALA A 7 18.16 -4.85 28.07
CA ALA A 7 17.01 -5.01 27.20
C ALA A 7 16.76 -3.62 26.57
N ASP A 8 17.49 -3.33 25.49
CA ASP A 8 17.33 -2.06 24.77
C ASP A 8 16.28 -2.20 23.68
N LYS A 9 15.08 -1.65 24.03
CA LYS A 9 14.20 -0.86 23.18
C LYS A 9 13.81 -1.48 21.83
N ILE A 10 12.76 -2.29 21.90
CA ILE A 10 11.78 -2.32 20.79
C ILE A 10 11.13 -0.92 20.79
N LYS A 11 11.62 -0.04 19.93
CA LYS A 11 10.90 1.18 19.57
C LYS A 11 9.74 0.73 18.69
N LEU A 12 8.57 0.61 19.27
CA LEU A 12 7.33 0.72 18.51
C LEU A 12 7.35 2.12 17.90
N SER A 13 7.51 2.18 16.58
CA SER A 13 7.35 3.42 15.85
C SER A 13 5.96 3.94 16.16
N SER A 14 5.90 5.09 16.81
CA SER A 14 4.65 5.79 17.05
C SER A 14 4.00 6.08 15.70
N PHE A 15 2.67 6.16 15.67
CA PHE A 15 1.92 6.63 14.50
C PHE A 15 2.49 7.97 13.98
N ASP A 16 3.03 8.80 14.87
CA ASP A 16 3.70 10.06 14.57
C ASP A 16 5.05 9.86 13.84
N ASP A 17 5.77 8.76 14.06
CA ASP A 17 7.02 8.43 13.32
C ASP A 17 6.73 7.94 11.89
N LEU A 18 5.59 7.31 11.68
CA LEU A 18 5.13 6.86 10.35
C LEU A 18 4.55 8.03 9.53
N PHE A 19 3.97 9.02 10.20
CA PHE A 19 3.35 10.19 9.59
C PHE A 19 4.13 11.49 9.83
N GLY A 20 5.33 11.39 10.42
CA GLY A 20 6.40 12.37 10.44
C GLY A 20 6.02 13.78 10.87
N THR A 21 6.00 14.06 12.17
CA THR A 21 6.23 15.42 12.65
C THR A 21 7.75 15.72 12.64
N GLN A 22 8.36 15.85 11.48
CA GLN A 22 9.62 16.57 11.35
C GLN A 22 9.31 17.94 10.75
N GLU A 23 9.42 18.95 11.59
CA GLU A 23 9.51 20.36 11.21
C GLU A 23 10.74 20.56 10.30
N ALA A 24 10.52 20.59 8.98
CA ALA A 24 11.34 21.36 8.03
C ALA A 24 10.71 21.31 6.64
N GLY A 25 9.97 22.33 6.25
CA GLY A 25 9.60 22.61 4.86
C GLY A 25 8.10 22.47 4.57
N THR A 26 7.35 23.51 4.83
CA THR A 26 6.11 23.99 4.17
C THR A 26 5.34 22.97 3.34
N GLY A 27 4.60 22.11 4.01
CA GLY A 27 3.59 21.27 3.41
C GLY A 27 2.82 20.60 4.52
N THR A 28 1.88 21.31 5.16
CA THR A 28 0.93 20.71 6.11
C THR A 28 0.22 19.59 5.35
N GLU A 29 0.41 18.35 5.83
CA GLU A 29 -0.37 17.20 5.37
C GLU A 29 -1.84 17.45 5.65
N GLN A 30 -2.52 18.03 4.69
CA GLN A 30 -3.95 18.30 4.82
C GLN A 30 -4.71 17.17 4.16
N VAL A 31 -5.60 16.57 4.94
CA VAL A 31 -6.65 15.71 4.39
C VAL A 31 -7.53 16.57 3.52
N GLN A 32 -7.70 16.16 2.26
CA GLN A 32 -8.52 16.84 1.27
C GLN A 32 -9.71 15.97 0.90
N GLU A 33 -10.90 16.56 0.81
CA GLU A 33 -12.07 15.90 0.25
C GLU A 33 -11.98 15.90 -1.27
N ILE A 34 -11.69 14.75 -1.86
CA ILE A 34 -11.52 14.61 -3.31
C ILE A 34 -12.78 13.98 -3.91
N PRO A 35 -13.35 14.57 -4.99
CA PRO A 35 -14.43 13.96 -5.72
C PRO A 35 -14.06 12.56 -6.25
N LEU A 36 -14.95 11.57 -6.09
CA LEU A 36 -14.68 10.19 -6.54
C LEU A 36 -14.40 10.12 -8.05
N CYS A 37 -14.99 11.01 -8.84
CA CYS A 37 -14.75 11.10 -10.28
C CYS A 37 -13.34 11.58 -10.66
N GLU A 38 -12.63 12.22 -9.73
CA GLU A 38 -11.23 12.65 -9.92
C GLU A 38 -10.22 11.62 -9.37
N LEU A 39 -10.70 10.57 -8.70
CA LEU A 39 -9.87 9.50 -8.16
C LEU A 39 -9.74 8.37 -9.20
N HIS A 40 -8.54 8.17 -9.71
CA HIS A 40 -8.19 7.15 -10.70
C HIS A 40 -7.43 6.00 -10.05
N GLU A 41 -7.61 4.81 -10.60
CA GLU A 41 -6.91 3.62 -10.12
C GLU A 41 -5.42 3.68 -10.41
N PHE A 42 -4.63 3.07 -9.53
CA PHE A 42 -3.19 2.92 -9.72
C PHE A 42 -2.91 2.05 -10.95
N ARG A 43 -2.03 2.52 -11.81
CA ARG A 43 -1.68 1.79 -13.05
C ARG A 43 -1.05 0.44 -12.71
N GLY A 44 -1.69 -0.64 -13.16
CA GLY A 44 -1.20 -2.00 -12.92
C GLY A 44 -1.40 -2.48 -11.48
N HIS A 45 -2.37 -1.93 -10.75
CA HIS A 45 -2.71 -2.36 -9.39
C HIS A 45 -2.94 -3.89 -9.33
N PRO A 46 -2.12 -4.66 -8.57
CA PRO A 46 -2.19 -6.12 -8.62
C PRO A 46 -3.34 -6.69 -7.79
N PHE A 47 -3.87 -5.94 -6.81
CA PHE A 47 -4.85 -6.43 -5.86
C PHE A 47 -6.26 -6.14 -6.35
N LYS A 48 -7.11 -7.17 -6.40
CA LYS A 48 -8.51 -7.03 -6.81
C LYS A 48 -9.36 -6.46 -5.67
N VAL A 49 -10.31 -5.61 -6.03
CA VAL A 49 -11.39 -5.20 -5.13
C VAL A 49 -12.58 -6.11 -5.43
N VAL A 50 -13.04 -6.85 -4.42
CA VAL A 50 -14.10 -7.83 -4.55
C VAL A 50 -15.31 -7.37 -3.72
N ASP A 51 -16.52 -7.56 -4.26
CA ASP A 51 -17.79 -7.29 -3.58
C ASP A 51 -18.18 -8.50 -2.71
N ASP A 52 -17.44 -8.66 -1.63
CA ASP A 52 -17.63 -9.70 -0.61
C ASP A 52 -18.40 -9.17 0.61
N GLU A 53 -18.64 -10.04 1.59
CA GLU A 53 -19.30 -9.70 2.85
C GLU A 53 -18.54 -8.59 3.61
N LYS A 54 -17.20 -8.63 3.59
CA LYS A 54 -16.34 -7.58 4.17
C LYS A 54 -16.51 -6.22 3.46
N MET A 55 -16.85 -6.22 2.15
CA MET A 55 -17.19 -4.99 1.44
C MET A 55 -18.52 -4.41 1.91
N GLN A 56 -19.51 -5.25 2.16
CA GLN A 56 -20.82 -4.81 2.70
C GLN A 56 -20.64 -4.17 4.07
N GLU A 57 -19.86 -4.78 4.97
CA GLU A 57 -19.51 -4.19 6.27
C GLU A 57 -18.81 -2.82 6.11
N THR A 58 -17.91 -2.72 5.13
CA THR A 58 -17.23 -1.45 4.82
C THR A 58 -18.23 -0.38 4.37
N VAL A 59 -19.18 -0.73 3.50
CA VAL A 59 -20.24 0.17 3.02
C VAL A 59 -21.14 0.62 4.17
N GLU A 60 -21.54 -0.29 5.05
CA GLU A 60 -22.37 0.04 6.22
C GLU A 60 -21.64 0.97 7.18
N SER A 61 -20.36 0.69 7.44
CA SER A 61 -19.51 1.56 8.25
C SER A 61 -19.40 2.97 7.65
N ILE A 62 -19.17 3.07 6.33
CA ILE A 62 -19.09 4.34 5.61
C ILE A 62 -20.42 5.10 5.68
N LYS A 63 -21.55 4.43 5.53
CA LYS A 63 -22.88 5.06 5.65
C LYS A 63 -23.16 5.62 7.04
N ASN A 64 -22.70 4.93 8.08
CA ASN A 64 -22.98 5.30 9.46
C ASN A 64 -22.00 6.35 10.02
N TYR A 65 -20.73 6.26 9.64
CA TYR A 65 -19.63 7.03 10.26
C TYR A 65 -18.80 7.85 9.26
N GLY A 66 -19.06 7.73 7.97
CA GLY A 66 -18.18 8.28 6.93
C GLY A 66 -16.89 7.48 6.81
N VAL A 67 -15.94 8.02 6.05
CA VAL A 67 -14.61 7.43 5.88
C VAL A 67 -13.72 7.87 7.05
N LEU A 68 -13.53 6.99 8.03
CA LEU A 68 -12.76 7.30 9.24
C LEU A 68 -11.26 7.45 9.00
N MET A 69 -10.71 6.69 8.05
CA MET A 69 -9.29 6.76 7.69
C MET A 69 -9.15 7.25 6.25
N PRO A 70 -8.47 8.38 6.01
CA PRO A 70 -8.23 8.87 4.66
C PRO A 70 -7.46 7.87 3.80
N GLY A 71 -7.68 7.91 2.48
CA GLY A 71 -6.84 7.23 1.52
C GLY A 71 -5.53 7.99 1.27
N ILE A 72 -4.65 7.43 0.44
CA ILE A 72 -3.43 8.08 -0.03
C ILE A 72 -3.52 8.20 -1.54
N ALA A 73 -3.24 9.40 -2.07
CA ALA A 73 -3.23 9.68 -3.50
C ALA A 73 -2.08 10.61 -3.88
N ARG A 74 -1.76 10.64 -5.16
CA ARG A 74 -0.84 11.61 -5.76
C ARG A 74 -1.49 12.34 -6.92
N PRO A 75 -1.08 13.58 -7.24
CA PRO A 75 -1.54 14.28 -8.43
C PRO A 75 -1.12 13.55 -9.70
N ARG A 76 -1.95 13.58 -10.74
CA ARG A 76 -1.65 13.09 -12.08
C ARG A 76 -1.33 14.23 -13.03
N ALA A 77 -0.39 14.02 -13.95
CA ALA A 77 -0.06 14.99 -14.98
C ALA A 77 -1.25 15.31 -15.93
N GLU A 78 -2.14 14.34 -16.08
CA GLU A 78 -3.34 14.43 -16.95
C GLU A 78 -4.56 15.04 -16.23
N GLY A 79 -4.38 15.44 -14.97
CA GLY A 79 -5.43 15.94 -14.07
C GLY A 79 -6.04 14.83 -13.20
N GLY A 80 -6.65 15.25 -12.08
CA GLY A 80 -7.14 14.36 -11.05
C GLY A 80 -6.01 13.72 -10.23
N TYR A 81 -6.34 12.64 -9.54
CA TYR A 81 -5.45 11.99 -8.58
C TYR A 81 -5.39 10.48 -8.81
N GLU A 82 -4.21 9.89 -8.66
CA GLU A 82 -4.03 8.44 -8.67
C GLU A 82 -4.03 7.91 -7.24
N ILE A 83 -4.87 6.92 -6.96
CA ILE A 83 -4.99 6.31 -5.63
C ILE A 83 -3.83 5.36 -5.41
N ILE A 84 -3.06 5.57 -4.35
CA ILE A 84 -1.99 4.67 -3.91
C ILE A 84 -2.51 3.67 -2.88
N ALA A 85 -3.34 4.12 -1.93
CA ALA A 85 -3.98 3.28 -0.93
C ALA A 85 -5.41 3.71 -0.65
N GLY A 86 -6.32 2.75 -0.48
CA GLY A 86 -7.73 3.01 -0.17
C GLY A 86 -8.72 2.64 -1.28
N HIS A 87 -8.35 1.81 -2.24
CA HIS A 87 -9.21 1.36 -3.34
C HIS A 87 -10.53 0.75 -2.84
N ARG A 88 -10.50 -0.12 -1.79
CA ARG A 88 -11.72 -0.67 -1.18
C ARG A 88 -12.62 0.41 -0.57
N ARG A 89 -12.02 1.43 0.07
CA ARG A 89 -12.77 2.57 0.65
C ARG A 89 -13.40 3.43 -0.43
N ARG A 90 -12.69 3.71 -1.53
CA ARG A 90 -13.26 4.41 -2.67
C ARG A 90 -14.47 3.66 -3.23
N HIS A 91 -14.33 2.36 -3.49
CA HIS A 91 -15.44 1.53 -3.96
C HIS A 91 -16.60 1.49 -2.95
N GLY A 92 -16.29 1.37 -1.66
CA GLY A 92 -17.30 1.47 -0.59
C GLY A 92 -18.02 2.83 -0.57
N CYS A 93 -17.33 3.94 -0.84
CA CYS A 93 -17.95 5.26 -0.99
C CYS A 93 -18.92 5.31 -2.17
N GLU A 94 -18.55 4.74 -3.32
CA GLU A 94 -19.41 4.64 -4.50
C GLU A 94 -20.72 3.86 -4.18
N LEU A 95 -20.57 2.70 -3.55
CA LEU A 95 -21.71 1.87 -3.12
C LEU A 95 -22.54 2.53 -2.01
N ALA A 96 -21.94 3.34 -1.17
CA ALA A 96 -22.63 4.12 -0.14
C ALA A 96 -23.33 5.37 -0.69
N GLY A 97 -23.07 5.75 -1.95
CA GLY A 97 -23.65 6.92 -2.61
C GLY A 97 -22.99 8.25 -2.20
N LEU A 98 -21.75 8.23 -1.71
CA LEU A 98 -20.96 9.43 -1.46
C LEU A 98 -20.38 9.98 -2.76
N SER A 99 -20.15 11.28 -2.83
CA SER A 99 -19.54 11.96 -3.98
C SER A 99 -18.07 12.27 -3.80
N THR A 100 -17.58 12.26 -2.54
CA THR A 100 -16.20 12.59 -2.19
C THR A 100 -15.61 11.56 -1.22
N MET A 101 -14.29 11.55 -1.10
CA MET A 101 -13.56 10.74 -0.13
C MET A 101 -12.39 11.54 0.43
N PRO A 102 -12.13 11.48 1.75
CA PRO A 102 -10.96 12.11 2.36
C PRO A 102 -9.67 11.40 1.93
N MET A 103 -8.70 12.17 1.44
CA MET A 103 -7.42 11.68 0.93
C MET A 103 -6.25 12.50 1.48
N PHE A 104 -5.15 11.84 1.81
CA PHE A 104 -3.84 12.46 1.91
C PHE A 104 -3.24 12.56 0.51
N VAL A 105 -2.98 13.79 0.07
CA VAL A 105 -2.39 14.04 -1.25
C VAL A 105 -0.94 14.45 -1.09
N ARG A 106 -0.03 13.70 -1.74
CA ARG A 106 1.41 13.98 -1.76
C ARG A 106 1.99 13.71 -3.14
N ASP A 107 3.06 14.43 -3.46
CA ASP A 107 3.86 14.15 -4.66
C ASP A 107 4.78 12.96 -4.40
N TYR A 108 4.38 11.79 -4.92
CA TYR A 108 5.20 10.59 -4.91
C TYR A 108 5.70 10.28 -6.32
N THR A 109 6.94 9.87 -6.42
CA THR A 109 7.47 9.24 -7.64
C THR A 109 6.75 7.91 -7.92
N ASP A 110 6.88 7.38 -9.14
CA ASP A 110 6.28 6.09 -9.50
C ASP A 110 6.79 4.95 -8.62
N ASP A 111 8.10 4.95 -8.30
CA ASP A 111 8.70 3.94 -7.45
C ASP A 111 8.21 4.03 -6.00
N GLU A 112 8.15 5.23 -5.42
CA GLU A 112 7.63 5.44 -4.07
C GLU A 112 6.16 5.04 -3.97
N ALA A 113 5.34 5.46 -4.93
CA ALA A 113 3.93 5.11 -4.98
C ALA A 113 3.73 3.58 -5.09
N THR A 114 4.56 2.90 -5.90
CA THR A 114 4.53 1.44 -6.02
C THR A 114 4.89 0.76 -4.70
N ILE A 115 5.93 1.20 -4.01
CA ILE A 115 6.36 0.63 -2.72
C ILE A 115 5.26 0.81 -1.68
N ILE A 116 4.70 2.03 -1.53
CA ILE A 116 3.62 2.31 -0.58
C ILE A 116 2.38 1.47 -0.89
N MET A 117 1.99 1.37 -2.16
CA MET A 117 0.84 0.58 -2.60
C MET A 117 1.02 -0.89 -2.22
N VAL A 118 2.19 -1.47 -2.45
CA VAL A 118 2.45 -2.86 -2.07
C VAL A 118 2.45 -3.02 -0.55
N ASP A 119 3.16 -2.18 0.20
CA ASP A 119 3.31 -2.32 1.66
C ASP A 119 1.99 -2.16 2.42
N THR A 120 1.10 -1.30 1.92
CA THR A 120 -0.22 -1.10 2.53
C THR A 120 -1.22 -2.23 2.24
N ASN A 121 -0.94 -3.11 1.28
CA ASN A 121 -1.82 -4.19 0.91
C ASN A 121 -1.27 -5.59 1.23
N ILE A 122 0.05 -5.77 1.25
CA ILE A 122 0.69 -7.09 1.35
C ILE A 122 0.40 -7.84 2.67
N GLN A 123 -0.06 -7.14 3.70
CA GLN A 123 -0.42 -7.71 5.01
C GLN A 123 -1.87 -8.22 5.08
N ARG A 124 -2.66 -8.08 4.00
CA ARG A 124 -4.03 -8.57 3.97
C ARG A 124 -4.03 -10.11 4.00
N GLU A 125 -4.97 -10.68 4.76
CA GLU A 125 -5.09 -12.14 4.91
C GLU A 125 -5.56 -12.84 3.63
N ASP A 126 -6.35 -12.15 2.80
CA ASP A 126 -7.03 -12.71 1.63
C ASP A 126 -6.32 -12.36 0.30
N ILE A 127 -4.97 -12.34 0.27
CA ILE A 127 -4.22 -12.06 -0.96
C ILE A 127 -4.00 -13.36 -1.74
N LEU A 128 -4.37 -13.36 -3.01
CA LEU A 128 -4.12 -14.48 -3.90
C LEU A 128 -2.61 -14.62 -4.18
N PRO A 129 -2.10 -15.86 -4.37
CA PRO A 129 -0.70 -16.10 -4.74
C PRO A 129 -0.27 -15.32 -5.99
N SER A 130 -1.14 -15.19 -6.99
CA SER A 130 -0.90 -14.40 -8.20
C SER A 130 -0.74 -12.91 -7.90
N GLU A 131 -1.60 -12.34 -7.07
CA GLU A 131 -1.53 -10.95 -6.65
C GLU A 131 -0.24 -10.67 -5.86
N LYS A 132 0.11 -11.57 -4.95
CA LYS A 132 1.32 -11.49 -4.13
C LYS A 132 2.58 -11.57 -5.00
N ALA A 133 2.58 -12.45 -6.01
CA ALA A 133 3.67 -12.58 -6.95
C ALA A 133 3.91 -11.28 -7.73
N ARG A 134 2.83 -10.70 -8.30
CA ARG A 134 2.90 -9.43 -9.03
C ARG A 134 3.35 -8.29 -8.11
N ALA A 135 2.80 -8.20 -6.91
CA ALA A 135 3.13 -7.16 -5.93
C ALA A 135 4.62 -7.18 -5.55
N TYR A 136 5.18 -8.35 -5.21
CA TYR A 136 6.60 -8.45 -4.91
C TYR A 136 7.50 -8.15 -6.10
N SER A 137 7.11 -8.55 -7.31
CA SER A 137 7.86 -8.22 -8.52
C SER A 137 7.90 -6.70 -8.75
N MET A 138 6.75 -6.02 -8.61
CA MET A 138 6.66 -4.57 -8.75
C MET A 138 7.51 -3.84 -7.70
N LYS A 139 7.39 -4.21 -6.42
CA LYS A 139 8.16 -3.59 -5.33
C LYS A 139 9.67 -3.80 -5.53
N TYR A 140 10.09 -5.01 -5.92
CA TYR A 140 11.49 -5.32 -6.17
C TYR A 140 12.08 -4.46 -7.30
N GLU A 141 11.37 -4.28 -8.41
CA GLU A 141 11.82 -3.41 -9.51
C GLU A 141 11.85 -1.93 -9.09
N ALA A 142 10.83 -1.43 -8.38
CA ALA A 142 10.81 -0.07 -7.86
C ALA A 142 12.00 0.22 -6.94
N MET A 143 12.32 -0.70 -6.02
CA MET A 143 13.48 -0.56 -5.13
C MET A 143 14.81 -0.56 -5.88
N LYS A 144 14.94 -1.34 -6.95
CA LYS A 144 16.13 -1.33 -7.82
C LYS A 144 16.33 0.01 -8.52
N HIS A 145 15.25 0.62 -9.02
CA HIS A 145 15.32 1.92 -9.70
C HIS A 145 15.78 3.03 -8.75
N GLN A 146 15.35 3.01 -7.51
CA GLN A 146 15.76 4.00 -6.51
C GLN A 146 17.25 3.93 -6.13
N GLY A 147 17.98 2.93 -6.61
CA GLY A 147 19.42 2.80 -6.34
C GLY A 147 19.76 2.61 -4.86
N LYS A 148 18.78 2.29 -4.02
CA LYS A 148 19.02 1.95 -2.61
C LYS A 148 19.87 0.68 -2.55
N LYS A 149 21.19 0.87 -2.51
CA LYS A 149 22.10 -0.16 -2.03
C LYS A 149 21.90 -0.25 -0.52
N GLY A 150 20.85 -0.96 -0.10
CA GLY A 150 20.66 -1.32 1.28
C GLY A 150 21.86 -2.14 1.77
N THR A 151 22.16 -2.04 3.04
CA THR A 151 23.18 -2.88 3.70
C THR A 151 22.72 -4.34 3.85
N GLY A 152 21.50 -4.68 3.39
CA GLY A 152 20.87 -5.97 3.43
C GLY A 152 20.68 -6.61 2.05
N ASN A 153 20.13 -7.82 2.04
CA ASN A 153 19.71 -8.50 0.83
C ASN A 153 18.40 -7.83 0.36
N SER A 154 18.38 -7.21 -0.81
CA SER A 154 17.21 -6.47 -1.31
C SER A 154 15.91 -7.29 -1.34
N LEU A 155 16.00 -8.62 -1.38
CA LEU A 155 14.85 -9.51 -1.30
C LEU A 155 14.27 -9.61 0.12
N ASP A 156 15.11 -9.55 1.15
CA ASP A 156 14.65 -9.54 2.54
C ASP A 156 13.95 -8.22 2.86
N GLU A 157 14.45 -7.08 2.35
CA GLU A 157 13.81 -5.78 2.47
C GLU A 157 12.42 -5.75 1.78
N VAL A 158 12.30 -6.41 0.61
CA VAL A 158 10.99 -6.52 -0.07
C VAL A 158 9.96 -7.27 0.77
N GLY A 159 10.39 -8.34 1.46
CA GLY A 159 9.52 -9.17 2.29
C GLY A 159 9.25 -8.64 3.69
N GLU A 160 9.98 -7.61 4.13
CA GLU A 160 9.95 -7.11 5.51
C GLU A 160 8.55 -6.74 5.99
N ALA A 161 7.79 -6.01 5.17
CA ALA A 161 6.44 -5.58 5.50
C ALA A 161 5.46 -6.75 5.76
N ALA A 162 5.69 -7.92 5.12
CA ALA A 162 4.88 -9.13 5.31
C ALA A 162 5.52 -10.16 6.25
N GLY A 163 6.70 -9.87 6.82
CA GLY A 163 7.45 -10.81 7.66
C GLY A 163 7.98 -12.03 6.89
N GLU A 164 8.18 -11.92 5.59
CA GLU A 164 8.61 -13.02 4.72
C GLU A 164 10.11 -12.96 4.41
N SER A 165 10.71 -14.16 4.29
CA SER A 165 12.12 -14.27 3.95
C SER A 165 12.38 -13.93 2.47
N GLY A 166 13.57 -13.42 2.15
CA GLY A 166 13.98 -13.17 0.77
C GLY A 166 13.90 -14.39 -0.14
N LYS A 167 14.05 -15.62 0.40
CA LYS A 167 13.84 -16.86 -0.37
C LYS A 167 12.38 -17.04 -0.78
N THR A 168 11.44 -16.70 0.09
CA THR A 168 10.00 -16.75 -0.20
C THR A 168 9.67 -15.70 -1.26
N VAL A 169 10.14 -14.46 -1.07
CA VAL A 169 9.98 -13.37 -2.05
C VAL A 169 10.52 -13.76 -3.42
N GLN A 170 11.72 -14.37 -3.48
CA GLN A 170 12.31 -14.84 -4.72
C GLN A 170 11.41 -15.83 -5.47
N ARG A 171 10.76 -16.76 -4.75
CA ARG A 171 9.82 -17.72 -5.35
C ARG A 171 8.60 -17.03 -5.94
N TYR A 172 8.03 -16.05 -5.24
CA TYR A 172 6.92 -15.25 -5.76
C TYR A 172 7.32 -14.43 -7.00
N ILE A 173 8.50 -13.81 -7.01
CA ILE A 173 9.01 -13.10 -8.19
C ILE A 173 9.19 -14.03 -9.38
N TRP A 174 9.59 -15.27 -9.18
CA TRP A 174 9.64 -16.27 -10.27
C TRP A 174 8.25 -16.65 -10.73
N LEU A 175 7.29 -16.78 -9.83
CA LEU A 175 5.90 -17.05 -10.15
C LEU A 175 5.31 -15.95 -11.05
N ALA A 176 5.62 -14.69 -10.76
CA ALA A 176 5.17 -13.54 -11.55
C ALA A 176 5.65 -13.53 -13.02
N ARG A 177 6.62 -14.41 -13.38
CA ARG A 177 7.12 -14.56 -14.75
C ARG A 177 6.31 -15.55 -15.58
N LEU A 178 5.38 -16.27 -14.99
CA LEU A 178 4.47 -17.15 -15.71
C LEU A 178 3.51 -16.32 -16.57
N SER A 179 2.93 -16.95 -17.59
CA SER A 179 1.81 -16.34 -18.32
C SER A 179 0.61 -16.15 -17.37
N ASP A 180 -0.24 -15.18 -17.68
CA ASP A 180 -1.41 -14.87 -16.82
C ASP A 180 -2.28 -16.12 -16.62
N GLU A 181 -2.48 -16.94 -17.66
CA GLU A 181 -3.24 -18.20 -17.59
C GLU A 181 -2.63 -19.21 -16.60
N LEU A 182 -1.30 -19.35 -16.57
CA LEU A 182 -0.62 -20.25 -15.63
C LEU A 182 -0.59 -19.66 -14.22
N LEU A 183 -0.51 -18.35 -14.11
CA LEU A 183 -0.50 -17.66 -12.84
C LEU A 183 -1.87 -17.73 -12.15
N GLU A 184 -2.97 -17.66 -12.91
CA GLU A 184 -4.34 -17.84 -12.40
C GLU A 184 -4.62 -19.28 -11.94
N MET A 185 -3.89 -20.28 -12.46
CA MET A 185 -4.01 -21.68 -11.99
C MET A 185 -3.39 -21.92 -10.61
N VAL A 186 -2.65 -20.95 -10.06
CA VAL A 186 -1.99 -21.04 -8.74
C VAL A 186 -2.92 -20.51 -7.63
N ASP A 187 -3.93 -19.73 -7.99
CA ASP A 187 -4.95 -19.17 -7.10
C ASP A 187 -5.99 -20.22 -6.75
#